data_7255c810753db0ad1d78ac33afab8b7c
#
_entry.id   7255c810753db0ad1d78ac33afab8b7c
#
_cell.length_a   1.000
_cell.length_b   1.000
_cell.length_c   1.000
_cell.angle_alpha   90.00
_cell.angle_beta   90.00
_cell.angle_gamma   90.00
#
_symmetry.space_group_name_H-M   'P 1'
#
loop_
_entity.id
_entity.type
_entity.pdbx_description
1 polymer ?
#
loop_
_entity_poly.entity_id
_entity_poly.type
_entity_poly.pdbx_seq_one_letter_code
_entity_poly.pdbx_strand_id
1 'polypeptide(L)'
;MRYLFLFCILIISGVLFAQNKSTFIYSIKGADTLRMDVYSPSNLDNNDSLPVLLWMHGGGFSGGSRDNGDEVKLAKYAANHGYIGISISYRLTRKGTETGFGCDCPAKDKIETFRNATIDFLDAAQFVIENNRKLKANVNQIIAGGSSAGAEGVLSAVYMKDYYVTDKSKYQDIHFAGLLSLAGAMVDPSYISLRTAVPTVLFHGSEDNLVPFAKGAHHQCSNSQPGFLILYGSEVISTKLRTLGKSFYFNEVKGGKHEISGIPFVQLDEIFKFFNSTIFQKEIIQTKRIIDK
;
A
#
# COMPACT_ATOMS: atom_id res chain seq x y z
N MET A 1 -28.12 -42.88 -44.07
CA MET A 1 -27.78 -42.68 -42.62
C MET A 1 -27.28 -41.27 -42.45
N ARG A 2 -28.08 -40.39 -41.83
CA ARG A 2 -27.71 -39.00 -41.53
C ARG A 2 -27.22 -38.95 -40.05
N TYR A 3 -25.96 -38.68 -39.83
CA TYR A 3 -25.43 -38.48 -38.48
C TYR A 3 -25.74 -37.05 -38.04
N LEU A 4 -26.55 -36.91 -37.00
CA LEU A 4 -26.85 -35.64 -36.31
C LEU A 4 -25.75 -35.42 -35.28
N PHE A 5 -24.84 -34.47 -35.54
CA PHE A 5 -23.84 -34.03 -34.53
C PHE A 5 -24.52 -33.06 -33.57
N LEU A 6 -24.77 -33.51 -32.35
CA LEU A 6 -25.23 -32.65 -31.26
C LEU A 6 -24.01 -31.86 -30.74
N PHE A 7 -23.96 -30.55 -31.00
CA PHE A 7 -22.96 -29.64 -30.44
C PHE A 7 -23.43 -29.22 -29.04
N CYS A 8 -22.86 -29.82 -27.99
CA CYS A 8 -23.07 -29.35 -26.62
C CYS A 8 -22.27 -28.06 -26.41
N ILE A 9 -22.95 -26.93 -26.43
CA ILE A 9 -22.36 -25.65 -26.01
C ILE A 9 -22.28 -25.65 -24.47
N LEU A 10 -21.09 -25.87 -23.92
CA LEU A 10 -20.79 -25.62 -22.51
C LEU A 10 -20.83 -24.10 -22.27
N ILE A 11 -21.95 -23.62 -21.73
CA ILE A 11 -22.04 -22.25 -21.21
C ILE A 11 -21.26 -22.24 -19.90
N ILE A 12 -20.00 -21.78 -19.94
CA ILE A 12 -19.24 -21.42 -18.75
C ILE A 12 -19.89 -20.14 -18.23
N SER A 13 -20.84 -20.28 -17.31
CA SER A 13 -21.35 -19.16 -16.53
C SER A 13 -20.23 -18.64 -15.62
N GLY A 14 -19.48 -17.63 -16.06
CA GLY A 14 -18.60 -16.86 -15.20
C GLY A 14 -19.46 -16.26 -14.09
N VAL A 15 -19.23 -16.68 -12.85
CA VAL A 15 -19.86 -16.08 -11.67
C VAL A 15 -19.31 -14.65 -11.58
N LEU A 16 -20.05 -13.69 -12.09
CA LEU A 16 -19.81 -12.28 -11.85
C LEU A 16 -20.16 -12.02 -10.37
N PHE A 17 -19.16 -12.02 -9.50
CA PHE A 17 -19.34 -11.53 -8.14
C PHE A 17 -19.69 -10.05 -8.21
N ALA A 18 -20.96 -9.72 -7.93
CA ALA A 18 -21.37 -8.33 -7.74
C ALA A 18 -20.60 -7.78 -6.54
N GLN A 19 -20.12 -6.55 -6.65
CA GLN A 19 -19.40 -5.85 -5.57
C GLN A 19 -20.19 -4.62 -5.19
N ASN A 20 -20.23 -4.34 -3.89
CA ASN A 20 -20.80 -3.11 -3.37
C ASN A 20 -19.71 -2.05 -3.28
N LYS A 21 -19.97 -0.85 -3.80
CA LYS A 21 -19.13 0.32 -3.62
C LYS A 21 -19.82 1.34 -2.73
N SER A 22 -19.12 1.83 -1.73
CA SER A 22 -19.54 2.97 -0.90
C SER A 22 -18.41 3.98 -0.78
N THR A 23 -18.74 5.27 -0.74
CA THR A 23 -17.75 6.33 -0.55
C THR A 23 -18.00 7.04 0.78
N PHE A 24 -16.95 7.24 1.57
CA PHE A 24 -17.01 7.93 2.86
C PHE A 24 -16.03 9.09 2.90
N ILE A 25 -16.38 10.15 3.64
CA ILE A 25 -15.43 11.18 4.07
C ILE A 25 -14.81 10.66 5.36
N TYR A 26 -13.50 10.46 5.38
CA TYR A 26 -12.79 9.97 6.56
C TYR A 26 -12.07 11.07 7.32
N SER A 27 -11.76 12.20 6.67
CA SER A 27 -11.11 13.35 7.32
C SER A 27 -11.36 14.64 6.53
N ILE A 28 -11.32 15.78 7.24
CA ILE A 28 -11.33 17.12 6.63
C ILE A 28 -10.11 17.87 7.16
N LYS A 29 -9.27 18.37 6.25
CA LYS A 29 -8.01 19.07 6.56
C LYS A 29 -8.00 20.45 5.91
N GLY A 30 -8.49 21.44 6.60
CA GLY A 30 -8.68 22.77 6.01
C GLY A 30 -9.66 22.71 4.84
N ALA A 31 -9.21 23.04 3.63
CA ALA A 31 -10.01 22.97 2.41
C ALA A 31 -10.11 21.55 1.82
N ASP A 32 -9.25 20.61 2.24
CA ASP A 32 -9.20 19.26 1.69
C ASP A 32 -10.25 18.36 2.36
N THR A 33 -11.14 17.78 1.55
CA THR A 33 -12.07 16.74 1.96
C THR A 33 -11.53 15.38 1.51
N LEU A 34 -11.02 14.61 2.47
CA LEU A 34 -10.40 13.32 2.21
C LEU A 34 -11.44 12.19 2.24
N ARG A 35 -11.48 11.40 1.17
CA ARG A 35 -12.47 10.34 0.95
C ARG A 35 -11.81 8.99 0.79
N MET A 36 -12.57 7.96 1.12
CA MET A 36 -12.25 6.58 0.79
C MET A 36 -13.38 5.93 0.00
N ASP A 37 -13.00 5.13 -1.00
CA ASP A 37 -13.90 4.25 -1.71
C ASP A 37 -13.72 2.84 -1.16
N VAL A 38 -14.80 2.27 -0.64
CA VAL A 38 -14.84 0.95 0.00
C VAL A 38 -15.54 -0.02 -0.93
N TYR A 39 -14.86 -1.09 -1.28
CA TYR A 39 -15.38 -2.21 -2.08
C TYR A 39 -15.49 -3.44 -1.21
N SER A 40 -16.65 -4.09 -1.20
CA SER A 40 -16.90 -5.30 -0.43
C SER A 40 -17.57 -6.38 -1.26
N PRO A 41 -17.46 -7.67 -0.89
CA PRO A 41 -18.29 -8.71 -1.46
C PRO A 41 -19.78 -8.37 -1.35
N SER A 42 -20.58 -8.80 -2.32
CA SER A 42 -22.04 -8.52 -2.35
C SER A 42 -22.82 -9.28 -1.27
N ASN A 43 -22.35 -10.47 -0.91
CA ASN A 43 -23.07 -11.40 -0.04
C ASN A 43 -22.44 -11.44 1.36
N LEU A 44 -22.48 -10.28 2.06
CA LEU A 44 -21.98 -10.21 3.43
C LEU A 44 -23.11 -10.41 4.43
N ASP A 45 -22.90 -11.29 5.38
CA ASP A 45 -23.77 -11.49 6.53
C ASP A 45 -23.53 -10.47 7.62
N ASN A 46 -24.48 -10.35 8.54
CA ASN A 46 -24.38 -9.36 9.64
C ASN A 46 -23.18 -9.62 10.57
N ASN A 47 -22.73 -10.84 10.69
CA ASN A 47 -21.62 -11.27 11.55
C ASN A 47 -20.27 -11.32 10.84
N ASP A 48 -20.19 -11.01 9.54
CA ASP A 48 -18.93 -11.01 8.82
C ASP A 48 -17.97 -9.96 9.36
N SER A 49 -16.69 -10.36 9.40
CA SER A 49 -15.57 -9.52 9.81
C SER A 49 -14.38 -9.87 8.93
N LEU A 50 -14.20 -9.12 7.84
CA LEU A 50 -13.25 -9.43 6.78
C LEU A 50 -11.94 -8.67 6.94
N PRO A 51 -10.80 -9.23 6.51
CA PRO A 51 -9.54 -8.51 6.43
C PRO A 51 -9.69 -7.31 5.48
N VAL A 52 -8.85 -6.30 5.69
CA VAL A 52 -8.89 -5.05 4.94
C VAL A 52 -7.60 -4.86 4.17
N LEU A 53 -7.68 -4.53 2.89
CA LEU A 53 -6.59 -3.88 2.15
C LEU A 53 -6.89 -2.38 2.11
N LEU A 54 -6.13 -1.59 2.87
CA LEU A 54 -6.19 -0.13 2.88
C LEU A 54 -5.09 0.41 1.98
N TRP A 55 -5.47 1.02 0.84
CA TRP A 55 -4.57 1.38 -0.26
C TRP A 55 -4.43 2.88 -0.46
N MET A 56 -3.18 3.34 -0.60
CA MET A 56 -2.78 4.71 -0.90
C MET A 56 -2.11 4.79 -2.27
N HIS A 57 -2.68 5.55 -3.20
CA HIS A 57 -2.19 5.67 -4.57
C HIS A 57 -0.85 6.42 -4.68
N GLY A 58 -0.13 6.22 -5.79
CA GLY A 58 1.07 6.98 -6.13
C GLY A 58 0.76 8.37 -6.70
N GLY A 59 1.79 9.02 -7.25
CA GLY A 59 1.66 10.30 -7.93
C GLY A 59 2.48 11.44 -7.33
N GLY A 60 3.58 11.15 -6.61
CA GLY A 60 4.56 12.14 -6.13
C GLY A 60 3.96 13.20 -5.20
N PHE A 61 2.92 12.85 -4.44
CA PHE A 61 2.17 13.77 -3.56
C PHE A 61 1.61 15.02 -4.29
N SER A 62 1.53 14.96 -5.62
CA SER A 62 1.04 16.06 -6.48
C SER A 62 -0.07 15.64 -7.43
N GLY A 63 -0.25 14.35 -7.64
CA GLY A 63 -1.24 13.78 -8.57
C GLY A 63 -1.75 12.42 -8.12
N GLY A 64 -2.50 11.77 -9.01
CA GLY A 64 -3.18 10.52 -8.72
C GLY A 64 -4.55 10.73 -8.07
N SER A 65 -5.32 9.66 -7.97
CA SER A 65 -6.61 9.67 -7.26
C SER A 65 -6.99 8.26 -6.82
N ARG A 66 -7.82 8.15 -5.77
CA ARG A 66 -8.32 6.87 -5.23
C ARG A 66 -9.18 6.08 -6.21
N ASP A 67 -9.73 6.74 -7.21
CA ASP A 67 -10.66 6.20 -8.20
C ASP A 67 -10.05 6.05 -9.60
N ASN A 68 -8.72 6.09 -9.72
CA ASN A 68 -8.01 5.63 -10.92
C ASN A 68 -8.37 4.17 -11.24
N GLY A 69 -8.30 3.82 -12.51
CA GLY A 69 -8.69 2.49 -12.98
C GLY A 69 -7.96 1.34 -12.29
N ASP A 70 -6.67 1.50 -12.02
CA ASP A 70 -5.85 0.46 -11.38
C ASP A 70 -6.13 0.33 -9.89
N GLU A 71 -6.34 1.43 -9.16
CA GLU A 71 -6.74 1.42 -7.76
C GLU A 71 -8.13 0.77 -7.58
N VAL A 72 -9.07 1.13 -8.47
CA VAL A 72 -10.40 0.49 -8.51
C VAL A 72 -10.29 -1.00 -8.77
N LYS A 73 -9.46 -1.40 -9.74
CA LYS A 73 -9.26 -2.81 -10.09
C LYS A 73 -8.63 -3.60 -8.93
N LEU A 74 -7.65 -3.03 -8.22
CA LEU A 74 -7.05 -3.64 -7.04
C LEU A 74 -8.07 -3.80 -5.90
N ALA A 75 -8.82 -2.74 -5.59
CA ALA A 75 -9.82 -2.78 -4.51
C ALA A 75 -10.93 -3.81 -4.81
N LYS A 76 -11.37 -3.90 -6.07
CA LYS A 76 -12.31 -4.93 -6.52
C LYS A 76 -11.72 -6.33 -6.46
N TYR A 77 -10.43 -6.48 -6.83
CA TYR A 77 -9.74 -7.75 -6.71
C TYR A 77 -9.73 -8.22 -5.24
N ALA A 78 -9.37 -7.34 -4.31
CA ALA A 78 -9.42 -7.63 -2.87
C ALA A 78 -10.83 -8.09 -2.43
N ALA A 79 -11.88 -7.36 -2.86
CA ALA A 79 -13.26 -7.72 -2.53
C ALA A 79 -13.66 -9.10 -3.08
N ASN A 80 -13.22 -9.47 -4.28
CA ASN A 80 -13.48 -10.80 -4.86
C ASN A 80 -12.73 -11.94 -4.13
N HIS A 81 -11.69 -11.60 -3.35
CA HIS A 81 -10.88 -12.56 -2.59
C HIS A 81 -11.17 -12.55 -1.09
N GLY A 82 -12.35 -12.05 -0.68
CA GLY A 82 -12.81 -12.09 0.71
C GLY A 82 -12.22 -11.01 1.60
N TYR A 83 -11.76 -9.90 1.04
CA TYR A 83 -11.28 -8.73 1.77
C TYR A 83 -12.25 -7.55 1.61
N ILE A 84 -12.12 -6.56 2.47
CA ILE A 84 -12.64 -5.21 2.19
C ILE A 84 -11.50 -4.45 1.48
N GLY A 85 -11.70 -4.09 0.21
CA GLY A 85 -10.75 -3.28 -0.55
C GLY A 85 -11.06 -1.80 -0.39
N ILE A 86 -10.12 -1.02 0.14
CA ILE A 86 -10.31 0.42 0.38
C ILE A 86 -9.21 1.19 -0.33
N SER A 87 -9.60 2.15 -1.17
CA SER A 87 -8.68 3.11 -1.78
C SER A 87 -8.97 4.51 -1.26
N ILE A 88 -7.92 5.24 -0.84
CA ILE A 88 -8.05 6.55 -0.20
C ILE A 88 -7.53 7.68 -1.07
N SER A 89 -8.15 8.87 -0.99
CA SER A 89 -7.49 10.12 -1.32
C SER A 89 -6.71 10.62 -0.11
N TYR A 90 -5.69 11.40 -0.33
CA TYR A 90 -4.89 12.05 0.71
C TYR A 90 -4.47 13.44 0.24
N ARG A 91 -3.94 14.29 1.12
CA ARG A 91 -3.50 15.63 0.74
C ARG A 91 -2.37 15.58 -0.27
N LEU A 92 -2.60 16.16 -1.44
CA LEU A 92 -1.59 16.31 -2.47
C LEU A 92 -0.77 17.59 -2.23
N THR A 93 0.01 17.58 -1.14
CA THR A 93 0.69 18.78 -0.61
C THR A 93 1.75 19.37 -1.54
N ARG A 94 2.10 18.63 -2.59
CA ARG A 94 3.06 19.09 -3.61
C ARG A 94 2.38 19.54 -4.92
N LYS A 95 1.05 19.43 -4.99
CA LYS A 95 0.28 19.87 -6.17
C LYS A 95 0.33 21.38 -6.33
N GLY A 96 0.78 21.83 -7.50
CA GLY A 96 0.87 23.26 -7.83
C GLY A 96 1.97 24.02 -7.06
N THR A 97 2.84 23.33 -6.34
CA THR A 97 4.02 23.99 -5.74
C THR A 97 5.11 24.22 -6.77
N GLU A 98 5.84 25.32 -6.65
CA GLU A 98 6.91 25.72 -7.57
C GLU A 98 8.03 24.68 -7.62
N THR A 99 8.39 24.09 -6.49
CA THR A 99 9.53 23.15 -6.38
C THR A 99 9.14 21.68 -6.61
N GLY A 100 7.84 21.36 -6.79
CA GLY A 100 7.39 19.97 -6.93
C GLY A 100 7.84 19.06 -5.78
N PHE A 101 8.28 17.82 -6.09
CA PHE A 101 8.79 16.84 -5.10
C PHE A 101 10.18 16.30 -5.47
N GLY A 102 10.84 16.88 -6.47
CA GLY A 102 12.18 16.52 -6.95
C GLY A 102 13.33 17.13 -6.14
N CYS A 103 14.42 17.44 -6.84
CA CYS A 103 15.64 17.92 -6.19
C CYS A 103 15.57 19.39 -5.75
N ASP A 104 14.65 20.16 -6.29
CA ASP A 104 14.40 21.56 -5.88
C ASP A 104 13.51 21.66 -4.64
N CYS A 105 12.81 20.55 -4.28
CA CYS A 105 12.01 20.49 -3.05
C CYS A 105 12.92 20.36 -1.82
N PRO A 106 12.97 21.33 -0.90
CA PRO A 106 13.81 21.24 0.27
C PRO A 106 13.57 19.97 1.09
N ALA A 107 14.63 19.34 1.60
CA ALA A 107 14.53 18.09 2.37
C ALA A 107 13.53 18.19 3.53
N LYS A 108 13.45 19.34 4.23
CA LYS A 108 12.46 19.59 5.28
C LYS A 108 11.03 19.50 4.77
N ASP A 109 10.78 19.98 3.55
CA ASP A 109 9.43 19.96 2.94
C ASP A 109 9.06 18.54 2.47
N LYS A 110 10.06 17.73 2.06
CA LYS A 110 9.86 16.30 1.81
C LYS A 110 9.45 15.57 3.08
N ILE A 111 10.15 15.82 4.19
CA ILE A 111 9.82 15.24 5.51
C ILE A 111 8.41 15.64 5.96
N GLU A 112 8.04 16.90 5.80
CA GLU A 112 6.69 17.37 6.14
C GLU A 112 5.62 16.75 5.21
N THR A 113 5.96 16.52 3.95
CA THR A 113 5.08 15.81 2.99
C THR A 113 4.86 14.36 3.44
N PHE A 114 5.91 13.64 3.84
CA PHE A 114 5.78 12.28 4.41
C PHE A 114 4.95 12.29 5.69
N ARG A 115 5.15 13.29 6.57
CA ARG A 115 4.34 13.45 7.77
C ARG A 115 2.86 13.61 7.46
N ASN A 116 2.52 14.49 6.53
CA ASN A 116 1.13 14.73 6.13
C ASN A 116 0.49 13.47 5.55
N ALA A 117 1.19 12.75 4.68
CA ALA A 117 0.75 11.48 4.10
C ALA A 117 0.54 10.40 5.19
N THR A 118 1.47 10.30 6.14
CA THR A 118 1.36 9.42 7.30
C THR A 118 0.10 9.69 8.12
N ILE A 119 -0.14 10.96 8.45
CA ILE A 119 -1.32 11.38 9.24
C ILE A 119 -2.61 11.06 8.49
N ASP A 120 -2.68 11.35 7.19
CA ASP A 120 -3.86 11.09 6.38
C ASP A 120 -4.15 9.59 6.28
N PHE A 121 -3.11 8.75 6.14
CA PHE A 121 -3.27 7.29 6.14
C PHE A 121 -3.73 6.75 7.50
N LEU A 122 -3.18 7.27 8.59
CA LEU A 122 -3.60 6.91 9.94
C LEU A 122 -5.04 7.36 10.23
N ASP A 123 -5.47 8.54 9.78
CA ASP A 123 -6.87 8.98 9.88
C ASP A 123 -7.81 8.03 9.13
N ALA A 124 -7.40 7.55 7.94
CA ALA A 124 -8.18 6.57 7.20
C ALA A 124 -8.28 5.22 7.95
N ALA A 125 -7.17 4.73 8.52
CA ALA A 125 -7.15 3.52 9.33
C ALA A 125 -8.02 3.67 10.59
N GLN A 126 -7.96 4.82 11.26
CA GLN A 126 -8.79 5.14 12.42
C GLN A 126 -10.28 5.12 12.06
N PHE A 127 -10.65 5.72 10.92
CA PHE A 127 -12.01 5.67 10.42
C PHE A 127 -12.51 4.23 10.21
N VAL A 128 -11.66 3.36 9.65
CA VAL A 128 -11.99 1.93 9.47
C VAL A 128 -12.24 1.26 10.82
N ILE A 129 -11.41 1.54 11.83
CA ILE A 129 -11.55 0.99 13.19
C ILE A 129 -12.86 1.45 13.82
N GLU A 130 -13.16 2.75 13.79
CA GLU A 130 -14.37 3.33 14.37
C GLU A 130 -15.67 2.88 13.69
N ASN A 131 -15.58 2.55 12.39
CA ASN A 131 -16.73 2.13 11.60
C ASN A 131 -16.70 0.62 11.26
N ASN A 132 -15.92 -0.19 11.98
CA ASN A 132 -15.66 -1.59 11.66
C ASN A 132 -16.94 -2.42 11.47
N ARG A 133 -17.94 -2.26 12.31
CA ARG A 133 -19.22 -2.99 12.21
C ARG A 133 -19.97 -2.64 10.93
N LYS A 134 -20.02 -1.36 10.56
CA LYS A 134 -20.65 -0.89 9.32
C LYS A 134 -19.93 -1.36 8.08
N LEU A 135 -18.60 -1.35 8.14
CA LEU A 135 -17.73 -1.76 7.04
C LEU A 135 -17.51 -3.28 6.98
N LYS A 136 -17.94 -4.04 7.99
CA LYS A 136 -17.62 -5.47 8.13
C LYS A 136 -16.11 -5.73 8.15
N ALA A 137 -15.33 -4.81 8.71
CA ALA A 137 -13.89 -4.82 8.73
C ALA A 137 -13.33 -5.47 9.99
N ASN A 138 -12.38 -6.39 9.84
CA ASN A 138 -11.60 -6.93 10.94
C ASN A 138 -10.46 -5.98 11.28
N VAL A 139 -10.58 -5.24 12.37
CA VAL A 139 -9.59 -4.23 12.79
C VAL A 139 -8.21 -4.81 13.12
N ASN A 140 -8.12 -6.10 13.40
CA ASN A 140 -6.87 -6.80 13.66
C ASN A 140 -6.20 -7.33 12.38
N GLN A 141 -6.81 -7.11 11.21
CA GLN A 141 -6.38 -7.66 9.93
C GLN A 141 -6.36 -6.57 8.85
N ILE A 142 -5.85 -5.39 9.18
CA ILE A 142 -5.67 -4.27 8.23
C ILE A 142 -4.27 -4.41 7.60
N ILE A 143 -4.25 -4.61 6.29
CA ILE A 143 -3.04 -4.57 5.46
C ILE A 143 -2.91 -3.15 4.90
N ALA A 144 -1.82 -2.49 5.22
CA ALA A 144 -1.47 -1.19 4.64
C ALA A 144 -0.82 -1.41 3.28
N GLY A 145 -1.32 -0.74 2.24
CA GLY A 145 -0.75 -0.87 0.91
C GLY A 145 -0.57 0.47 0.22
N GLY A 146 0.46 0.58 -0.62
CA GLY A 146 0.68 1.78 -1.42
C GLY A 146 1.69 1.63 -2.54
N SER A 147 1.64 2.57 -3.48
CA SER A 147 2.48 2.66 -4.66
C SER A 147 3.29 3.96 -4.65
N SER A 148 4.62 3.93 -4.95
CA SER A 148 5.45 5.13 -5.07
C SER A 148 5.29 6.05 -3.85
N ALA A 149 4.88 7.30 -4.03
CA ALA A 149 4.56 8.24 -2.95
C ALA A 149 3.60 7.64 -1.89
N GLY A 150 2.58 6.89 -2.33
CA GLY A 150 1.70 6.16 -1.41
C GLY A 150 2.45 5.07 -0.62
N ALA A 151 3.40 4.37 -1.24
CA ALA A 151 4.24 3.39 -0.56
C ALA A 151 5.16 4.05 0.49
N GLU A 152 5.71 5.23 0.21
CA GLU A 152 6.49 6.02 1.19
C GLU A 152 5.61 6.46 2.37
N GLY A 153 4.36 6.88 2.08
CA GLY A 153 3.37 7.22 3.11
C GLY A 153 3.01 6.05 4.00
N VAL A 154 2.72 4.86 3.43
CA VAL A 154 2.33 3.68 4.24
C VAL A 154 3.51 3.07 4.99
N LEU A 155 4.74 3.06 4.43
CA LEU A 155 5.95 2.67 5.15
C LEU A 155 6.15 3.56 6.38
N SER A 156 5.94 4.86 6.22
CA SER A 156 6.00 5.84 7.31
C SER A 156 4.90 5.61 8.35
N ALA A 157 3.68 5.30 7.95
CA ALA A 157 2.56 5.04 8.86
C ALA A 157 2.74 3.73 9.65
N VAL A 158 3.25 2.68 9.01
CA VAL A 158 3.44 1.38 9.66
C VAL A 158 4.65 1.37 10.58
N TYR A 159 5.80 1.89 10.12
CA TYR A 159 7.05 1.75 10.85
C TYR A 159 7.46 3.00 11.63
N MET A 160 7.14 4.21 11.11
CA MET A 160 7.62 5.47 11.66
C MET A 160 6.49 6.32 12.29
N LYS A 161 5.34 5.72 12.62
CA LYS A 161 4.22 6.42 13.27
C LYS A 161 4.69 7.27 14.44
N ASP A 162 5.50 6.71 15.34
CA ASP A 162 6.00 7.39 16.54
C ASP A 162 6.94 8.57 16.27
N TYR A 163 7.54 8.64 15.08
CA TYR A 163 8.37 9.76 14.63
C TYR A 163 7.53 10.91 14.09
N TYR A 164 6.50 10.60 13.28
CA TYR A 164 5.70 11.61 12.58
C TYR A 164 4.53 12.16 13.39
N VAL A 165 4.02 11.39 14.36
CA VAL A 165 2.82 11.74 15.12
C VAL A 165 3.20 12.31 16.48
N THR A 166 2.74 13.53 16.76
CA THR A 166 2.95 14.19 18.07
C THR A 166 1.92 13.74 19.10
N ASP A 167 0.64 13.67 18.74
CA ASP A 167 -0.42 13.13 19.59
C ASP A 167 -0.57 11.62 19.37
N LYS A 168 0.19 10.85 20.12
CA LYS A 168 0.20 9.39 20.02
C LYS A 168 -1.09 8.73 20.48
N SER A 169 -1.88 9.40 21.34
CA SER A 169 -3.11 8.86 21.89
C SER A 169 -4.17 8.64 20.81
N LYS A 170 -4.23 9.52 19.82
CA LYS A 170 -5.19 9.46 18.72
C LYS A 170 -5.11 8.15 17.91
N TYR A 171 -3.92 7.58 17.76
CA TYR A 171 -3.67 6.44 16.88
C TYR A 171 -3.08 5.24 17.62
N GLN A 172 -3.22 5.21 18.96
CA GLN A 172 -2.64 4.15 19.78
C GLN A 172 -3.18 2.75 19.42
N ASP A 173 -4.46 2.67 19.05
CA ASP A 173 -5.13 1.41 18.75
C ASP A 173 -4.94 0.94 17.30
N ILE A 174 -4.22 1.72 16.48
CA ILE A 174 -3.93 1.32 15.10
C ILE A 174 -2.77 0.34 15.08
N HIS A 175 -3.09 -0.89 14.64
CA HIS A 175 -2.14 -1.95 14.38
C HIS A 175 -2.37 -2.47 12.96
N PHE A 176 -1.30 -2.53 12.17
CA PHE A 176 -1.35 -3.13 10.84
C PHE A 176 -0.93 -4.60 10.91
N ALA A 177 -1.67 -5.45 10.22
CA ALA A 177 -1.38 -6.89 10.16
C ALA A 177 -0.37 -7.25 9.05
N GLY A 178 -0.23 -6.38 8.06
CA GLY A 178 0.68 -6.56 6.94
C GLY A 178 0.94 -5.26 6.19
N LEU A 179 1.92 -5.30 5.27
CA LEU A 179 2.30 -4.16 4.45
C LEU A 179 2.58 -4.60 3.00
N LEU A 180 2.04 -3.85 2.03
CA LEU A 180 2.34 -3.97 0.60
C LEU A 180 2.95 -2.66 0.10
N SER A 181 4.23 -2.67 -0.29
CA SER A 181 4.95 -1.51 -0.77
C SER A 181 5.46 -1.73 -2.20
N LEU A 182 4.95 -0.91 -3.12
CA LEU A 182 5.40 -0.91 -4.51
C LEU A 182 6.31 0.29 -4.75
N ALA A 183 7.61 0.04 -4.91
CA ALA A 183 8.66 1.03 -5.10
C ALA A 183 8.64 2.15 -4.03
N GLY A 184 8.56 1.76 -2.76
CA GLY A 184 8.63 2.70 -1.64
C GLY A 184 9.98 2.69 -0.93
N ALA A 185 10.25 3.76 -0.19
CA ALA A 185 11.41 3.89 0.70
C ALA A 185 11.03 4.64 1.97
N MET A 186 11.86 4.57 3.00
CA MET A 186 11.65 5.22 4.29
C MET A 186 12.89 5.99 4.76
N VAL A 187 12.69 6.94 5.65
CA VAL A 187 13.77 7.85 6.11
C VAL A 187 14.74 7.12 7.04
N ASP A 188 14.26 6.23 7.90
CA ASP A 188 15.10 5.56 8.90
C ASP A 188 14.63 4.12 9.17
N PRO A 189 15.38 3.09 8.74
CA PRO A 189 15.03 1.69 8.95
C PRO A 189 15.22 1.21 10.41
N SER A 190 15.76 2.01 11.30
CA SER A 190 15.88 1.67 12.72
C SER A 190 14.51 1.55 13.41
N TYR A 191 13.50 2.22 12.85
CA TYR A 191 12.10 2.10 13.31
C TYR A 191 11.45 0.76 13.00
N ILE A 192 12.06 -0.06 12.11
CA ILE A 192 11.65 -1.46 11.92
C ILE A 192 12.24 -2.28 13.07
N SER A 193 11.42 -2.66 14.02
CA SER A 193 11.77 -3.37 15.24
C SER A 193 10.91 -4.63 15.43
N LEU A 194 11.19 -5.46 16.41
CA LEU A 194 10.33 -6.61 16.74
C LEU A 194 8.88 -6.18 17.01
N ARG A 195 8.66 -4.98 17.52
CA ARG A 195 7.34 -4.42 17.85
C ARG A 195 6.59 -3.92 16.62
N THR A 196 7.29 -3.29 15.66
CA THR A 196 6.66 -2.64 14.51
C THR A 196 6.67 -3.50 13.24
N ALA A 197 7.55 -4.50 13.16
CA ALA A 197 7.70 -5.33 11.97
C ALA A 197 6.50 -6.25 11.76
N VAL A 198 5.89 -6.14 10.58
CA VAL A 198 4.75 -6.93 10.10
C VAL A 198 5.13 -7.72 8.84
N PRO A 199 4.38 -8.78 8.49
CA PRO A 199 4.52 -9.45 7.19
C PRO A 199 4.47 -8.42 6.04
N THR A 200 5.51 -8.39 5.21
CA THR A 200 5.71 -7.31 4.23
C THR A 200 5.96 -7.85 2.84
N VAL A 201 5.18 -7.37 1.87
CA VAL A 201 5.41 -7.59 0.43
C VAL A 201 6.06 -6.34 -0.16
N LEU A 202 7.13 -6.56 -0.93
CA LEU A 202 7.92 -5.50 -1.57
C LEU A 202 8.07 -5.80 -3.07
N PHE A 203 7.84 -4.80 -3.92
CA PHE A 203 8.20 -4.80 -5.34
C PHE A 203 9.06 -3.58 -5.60
N HIS A 204 10.22 -3.75 -6.26
CA HIS A 204 11.08 -2.62 -6.57
C HIS A 204 12.00 -2.92 -7.76
N GLY A 205 12.18 -1.94 -8.62
CA GLY A 205 13.17 -1.98 -9.69
C GLY A 205 14.56 -1.69 -9.17
N SER A 206 15.56 -2.52 -9.55
CA SER A 206 16.93 -2.33 -9.04
C SER A 206 17.62 -1.05 -9.54
N GLU A 207 17.08 -0.45 -10.61
CA GLU A 207 17.59 0.79 -11.21
C GLU A 207 16.57 1.95 -11.06
N ASP A 208 15.74 1.91 -10.00
CA ASP A 208 14.79 2.97 -9.73
C ASP A 208 15.52 4.30 -9.50
N ASN A 209 15.19 5.29 -10.35
CA ASN A 209 15.85 6.59 -10.39
C ASN A 209 15.08 7.68 -9.62
N LEU A 210 13.91 7.37 -9.06
CA LEU A 210 13.11 8.29 -8.25
C LEU A 210 13.16 7.91 -6.78
N VAL A 211 12.74 6.69 -6.45
CA VAL A 211 12.73 6.17 -5.09
C VAL A 211 13.85 5.14 -4.96
N PRO A 212 14.83 5.30 -4.07
CA PRO A 212 15.99 4.43 -4.04
C PRO A 212 15.61 2.98 -3.69
N PHE A 213 16.11 2.04 -4.49
CA PHE A 213 15.99 0.60 -4.28
C PHE A 213 16.67 0.11 -2.98
N ALA A 214 17.88 0.61 -2.74
CA ALA A 214 18.70 0.35 -1.57
C ALA A 214 18.81 1.63 -0.71
N LYS A 215 19.97 1.91 -0.13
CA LYS A 215 20.26 3.21 0.50
C LYS A 215 20.70 4.19 -0.59
N GLY A 216 19.99 5.30 -0.74
CA GLY A 216 20.32 6.29 -1.75
C GLY A 216 19.63 7.63 -1.56
N ALA A 217 20.04 8.60 -2.37
CA ALA A 217 19.39 9.90 -2.39
C ALA A 217 18.05 9.82 -3.14
N HIS A 218 16.99 10.34 -2.53
CA HIS A 218 15.68 10.47 -3.15
C HIS A 218 15.77 11.30 -4.43
N HIS A 219 15.21 10.80 -5.55
CA HIS A 219 15.30 11.36 -6.90
C HIS A 219 16.76 11.54 -7.41
N GLN A 220 17.70 10.75 -6.87
CA GLN A 220 19.13 10.85 -7.21
C GLN A 220 19.71 12.27 -7.04
N CYS A 221 19.13 13.07 -6.12
CA CYS A 221 19.58 14.42 -5.85
C CYS A 221 21.02 14.43 -5.38
N SER A 222 21.84 15.35 -5.91
CA SER A 222 23.20 15.57 -5.41
C SER A 222 23.18 16.19 -4.01
N ASN A 223 24.26 16.03 -3.27
CA ASN A 223 24.38 16.56 -1.90
C ASN A 223 24.36 18.11 -1.80
N SER A 224 24.55 18.80 -2.92
CA SER A 224 24.46 20.24 -3.01
C SER A 224 23.03 20.76 -3.29
N GLN A 225 22.09 19.87 -3.63
CA GLN A 225 20.72 20.28 -3.99
C GLN A 225 19.83 20.37 -2.74
N PRO A 226 18.87 21.31 -2.69
CA PRO A 226 17.96 21.49 -1.54
C PRO A 226 17.22 20.23 -1.14
N GLY A 227 16.87 19.41 -2.14
CA GLY A 227 16.10 18.18 -1.97
C GLY A 227 16.94 16.94 -1.65
N PHE A 228 18.23 17.08 -1.35
CA PHE A 228 19.05 15.95 -0.94
C PHE A 228 18.52 15.34 0.35
N LEU A 229 18.05 14.10 0.26
CA LEU A 229 17.53 13.32 1.38
C LEU A 229 17.84 11.85 1.13
N ILE A 230 18.55 11.24 2.07
CA ILE A 230 18.83 9.79 2.00
C ILE A 230 17.61 9.03 2.48
N LEU A 231 17.18 8.07 1.67
CA LEU A 231 16.13 7.11 1.99
C LEU A 231 16.67 5.68 1.89
N TYR A 232 15.89 4.76 2.44
CA TYR A 232 16.20 3.34 2.51
C TYR A 232 15.06 2.55 1.88
N GLY A 233 15.34 1.93 0.74
CA GLY A 233 14.35 1.21 -0.06
C GLY A 233 14.18 -0.26 0.31
N SER A 234 13.54 -0.98 -0.59
CA SER A 234 13.06 -2.35 -0.36
C SER A 234 14.17 -3.34 -0.03
N GLU A 235 15.38 -3.17 -0.57
CA GLU A 235 16.52 -4.03 -0.25
C GLU A 235 16.90 -3.93 1.24
N VAL A 236 16.99 -2.70 1.77
CA VAL A 236 17.32 -2.48 3.19
C VAL A 236 16.18 -2.95 4.10
N ILE A 237 14.94 -2.65 3.72
CA ILE A 237 13.76 -3.07 4.48
C ILE A 237 13.69 -4.60 4.58
N SER A 238 13.84 -5.33 3.47
CA SER A 238 13.81 -6.80 3.45
C SER A 238 14.95 -7.41 4.26
N THR A 239 16.16 -6.82 4.18
CA THR A 239 17.30 -7.23 4.98
C THR A 239 17.04 -7.05 6.48
N LYS A 240 16.43 -5.92 6.87
CA LYS A 240 16.04 -5.68 8.26
C LYS A 240 15.01 -6.68 8.77
N LEU A 241 13.98 -6.96 7.96
CA LEU A 241 12.95 -7.95 8.30
C LEU A 241 13.54 -9.35 8.44
N ARG A 242 14.48 -9.73 7.56
CA ARG A 242 15.22 -10.99 7.66
C ARG A 242 15.96 -11.11 8.97
N THR A 243 16.73 -10.08 9.35
CA THR A 243 17.48 -10.05 10.61
C THR A 243 16.59 -10.19 11.84
N LEU A 244 15.35 -9.68 11.77
CA LEU A 244 14.36 -9.78 12.84
C LEU A 244 13.56 -11.09 12.82
N GLY A 245 13.81 -12.01 11.88
CA GLY A 245 13.03 -13.24 11.71
C GLY A 245 11.58 -13.01 11.29
N LYS A 246 11.29 -11.88 10.63
CA LYS A 246 9.94 -11.50 10.21
C LYS A 246 9.68 -11.87 8.76
N SER A 247 8.41 -12.17 8.45
CA SER A 247 7.99 -12.57 7.11
C SER A 247 8.12 -11.42 6.11
N PHE A 248 8.68 -11.74 4.94
CA PHE A 248 8.68 -10.85 3.78
C PHE A 248 8.64 -11.63 2.46
N TYR A 249 8.05 -11.01 1.44
CA TYR A 249 8.07 -11.46 0.06
C TYR A 249 8.57 -10.29 -0.80
N PHE A 250 9.81 -10.37 -1.26
CA PHE A 250 10.46 -9.30 -2.01
C PHE A 250 10.68 -9.70 -3.46
N ASN A 251 10.06 -8.98 -4.40
CA ASN A 251 10.29 -9.07 -5.83
C ASN A 251 11.21 -7.92 -6.28
N GLU A 252 12.47 -8.25 -6.52
CA GLU A 252 13.43 -7.38 -7.17
C GLU A 252 13.29 -7.55 -8.68
N VAL A 253 12.95 -6.47 -9.40
CA VAL A 253 12.98 -6.46 -10.86
C VAL A 253 14.31 -5.89 -11.33
N LYS A 254 15.21 -6.77 -11.77
CA LYS A 254 16.56 -6.41 -12.22
C LYS A 254 16.49 -5.54 -13.48
N GLY A 255 17.16 -4.40 -13.46
CA GLY A 255 17.10 -3.41 -14.54
C GLY A 255 15.79 -2.63 -14.61
N GLY A 256 14.81 -2.95 -13.76
CA GLY A 256 13.57 -2.18 -13.62
C GLY A 256 13.84 -0.82 -12.98
N LYS A 257 13.12 0.20 -13.47
CA LYS A 257 13.13 1.56 -12.91
C LYS A 257 11.86 1.80 -12.10
N HIS A 258 11.42 3.06 -12.01
CA HIS A 258 10.26 3.44 -11.20
C HIS A 258 8.91 2.93 -11.73
N GLU A 259 8.83 2.44 -12.97
CA GLU A 259 7.64 1.78 -13.50
C GLU A 259 7.21 0.54 -12.69
N ILE A 260 8.11 -0.03 -11.87
CA ILE A 260 7.79 -1.14 -10.97
C ILE A 260 6.92 -0.70 -9.78
N SER A 261 6.66 0.59 -9.63
CA SER A 261 5.64 1.10 -8.73
C SER A 261 4.20 0.77 -9.16
N GLY A 262 3.99 0.34 -10.41
CA GLY A 262 2.69 -0.12 -10.91
C GLY A 262 2.15 -1.34 -10.16
N ILE A 263 0.83 -1.45 -10.06
CA ILE A 263 0.18 -2.58 -9.37
C ILE A 263 0.44 -3.88 -10.14
N PRO A 264 1.07 -4.91 -9.52
CA PRO A 264 1.48 -6.14 -10.19
C PRO A 264 0.29 -7.10 -10.32
N PHE A 265 -0.66 -6.82 -11.22
CA PHE A 265 -1.91 -7.57 -11.35
C PHE A 265 -1.73 -9.07 -11.58
N VAL A 266 -0.67 -9.48 -12.26
CA VAL A 266 -0.38 -10.90 -12.52
C VAL A 266 0.18 -11.65 -11.30
N GLN A 267 0.64 -10.94 -10.27
CA GLN A 267 1.14 -11.51 -9.03
C GLN A 267 0.19 -11.32 -7.83
N LEU A 268 -1.01 -10.76 -8.03
CA LEU A 268 -1.92 -10.52 -6.91
C LEU A 268 -2.28 -11.79 -6.16
N ASP A 269 -2.50 -12.91 -6.84
CA ASP A 269 -2.79 -14.21 -6.21
C ASP A 269 -1.65 -14.63 -5.25
N GLU A 270 -0.40 -14.45 -5.65
CA GLU A 270 0.77 -14.76 -4.81
C GLU A 270 0.86 -13.80 -3.61
N ILE A 271 0.56 -12.52 -3.81
CA ILE A 271 0.54 -11.50 -2.75
C ILE A 271 -0.51 -11.84 -1.69
N PHE A 272 -1.74 -12.14 -2.11
CA PHE A 272 -2.83 -12.47 -1.19
C PHE A 272 -2.57 -13.82 -0.50
N LYS A 273 -2.01 -14.81 -1.22
CA LYS A 273 -1.58 -16.09 -0.62
C LYS A 273 -0.52 -15.87 0.47
N PHE A 274 0.48 -15.00 0.23
CA PHE A 274 1.48 -14.64 1.24
C PHE A 274 0.83 -14.05 2.49
N PHE A 275 -0.10 -13.10 2.35
CA PHE A 275 -0.81 -12.53 3.50
C PHE A 275 -1.69 -13.55 4.21
N ASN A 276 -2.39 -14.42 3.47
CA ASN A 276 -3.19 -15.48 4.07
C ASN A 276 -2.33 -16.44 4.91
N SER A 277 -1.19 -16.89 4.39
CA SER A 277 -0.27 -17.77 5.13
C SER A 277 0.34 -17.07 6.36
N THR A 278 0.79 -15.83 6.21
CA THR A 278 1.54 -15.17 7.29
C THR A 278 0.66 -14.52 8.35
N ILE A 279 -0.50 -13.97 7.96
CA ILE A 279 -1.40 -13.28 8.88
C ILE A 279 -2.35 -14.26 9.56
N PHE A 280 -2.95 -15.20 8.80
CA PHE A 280 -3.99 -16.09 9.36
C PHE A 280 -3.41 -17.42 9.85
N GLN A 281 -2.46 -18.02 9.09
CA GLN A 281 -1.83 -19.30 9.44
C GLN A 281 -0.58 -19.14 10.32
N LYS A 282 -0.10 -17.87 10.51
CA LYS A 282 1.10 -17.53 11.31
C LYS A 282 2.39 -18.16 10.81
N GLU A 283 2.46 -18.51 9.54
CA GLU A 283 3.67 -19.02 8.92
C GLU A 283 4.76 -17.93 8.84
N ILE A 284 6.02 -18.33 8.94
CA ILE A 284 7.17 -17.46 8.70
C ILE A 284 7.70 -17.73 7.29
N ILE A 285 7.53 -16.76 6.41
CA ILE A 285 7.97 -16.83 5.01
C ILE A 285 8.96 -15.72 4.75
N GLN A 286 10.18 -16.07 4.31
CA GLN A 286 11.23 -15.13 3.93
C GLN A 286 11.69 -15.45 2.51
N THR A 287 11.16 -14.73 1.54
CA THR A 287 11.43 -14.98 0.12
C THR A 287 11.90 -13.72 -0.58
N LYS A 288 13.01 -13.82 -1.31
CA LYS A 288 13.43 -12.82 -2.29
C LYS A 288 13.45 -13.49 -3.67
N ARG A 289 12.70 -12.93 -4.61
CA ARG A 289 12.75 -13.31 -6.04
C ARG A 289 13.46 -12.21 -6.80
N ILE A 290 14.28 -12.63 -7.76
CA ILE A 290 14.91 -11.74 -8.75
C ILE A 290 14.27 -12.10 -10.08
N ILE A 291 13.68 -11.11 -10.73
CA ILE A 291 13.00 -11.23 -12.02
C ILE A 291 13.75 -10.33 -12.99
N ASP A 292 14.19 -10.86 -14.11
CA ASP A 292 14.74 -10.04 -15.19
C ASP A 292 13.60 -9.25 -15.87
N LYS A 293 13.90 -7.99 -16.23
CA LYS A 293 12.93 -7.08 -16.88
C LYS A 293 12.58 -7.54 -18.27
#